data_add7b3c2405e6915bb23c7d07cf590c6
#
_entry.id   add7b3c2405e6915bb23c7d07cf590c6
#
_cell.length_a   1.000
_cell.length_b   1.000
_cell.length_c   1.000
_cell.angle_alpha   90.00
_cell.angle_beta   90.00
_cell.angle_gamma   90.00
#
_symmetry.space_group_name_H-M   'P 1'
#
loop_
_entity.id
_entity.type
_entity.pdbx_description
1 polymer ?
#
loop_
_entity_poly.entity_id
_entity_poly.type
_entity_poly.pdbx_seq_one_letter_code
_entity_poly.pdbx_strand_id
1 'polypeptide(L)'
;TLFSFHKVILNTVSVPEAGYWHQGVQMAQRSAATLSKGPRFQVSKGLMTVLVSTVVLFVLCSLIAPTSVSSGPLGSMIPFASILAIAGLGQMLVIQQAGIDLSVPSAISLAAVIVTKLPQGDNDKLLGAVLTALAVAVGVGLLNGSLIGFLKLNPIIATLGTNALLFGFIMFLTGGIPSSSSDLLLGIVGGTTFGVPNSAFIAAIILGIVVLALRKTVAGRRFESIGSSPAMASVSGLRVRIHHGMAYVWAQILYAIAGIMIAGIITVSNAFMGDAYLLPSVAVVVLGGTSLLGGRGLPTATVVAAVFLSQLDQFVLALGVNFAIRTLVQAAALAIGVAIYTVDWSRVRLALR
;
A
#
# COMPACT_ATOMS: atom_id res chain seq x y z
N THR A 1 -43.68 -21.76 59.33
CA THR A 1 -42.90 -20.74 58.56
C THR A 1 -41.92 -21.34 57.54
N LEU A 2 -41.78 -22.67 57.40
CA LEU A 2 -40.88 -23.34 56.44
C LEU A 2 -41.59 -23.74 55.14
N PHE A 3 -42.92 -23.74 55.09
CA PHE A 3 -43.69 -24.13 53.90
C PHE A 3 -43.95 -22.99 52.90
N SER A 4 -43.65 -21.75 53.28
CA SER A 4 -43.90 -20.58 52.42
C SER A 4 -42.73 -20.28 51.47
N PHE A 5 -41.52 -20.75 51.74
CA PHE A 5 -40.33 -20.50 50.94
C PHE A 5 -40.21 -21.44 49.71
N HIS A 6 -40.85 -22.59 49.77
CA HIS A 6 -40.77 -23.58 48.67
C HIS A 6 -41.67 -23.21 47.48
N LYS A 7 -42.70 -22.41 47.68
CA LYS A 7 -43.61 -21.96 46.61
C LYS A 7 -43.10 -20.74 45.82
N VAL A 8 -42.14 -19.97 46.38
CA VAL A 8 -41.59 -18.80 45.70
C VAL A 8 -40.47 -19.16 44.72
N ILE A 9 -39.73 -20.27 44.96
CA ILE A 9 -38.62 -20.70 44.10
C ILE A 9 -39.11 -21.40 42.84
N LEU A 10 -40.28 -22.06 42.87
CA LEU A 10 -40.80 -22.77 41.69
C LEU A 10 -41.51 -21.88 40.67
N ASN A 11 -41.84 -20.64 41.03
CA ASN A 11 -42.52 -19.68 40.13
C ASN A 11 -41.57 -18.69 39.42
N THR A 12 -40.26 -18.72 39.70
CA THR A 12 -39.28 -17.77 39.09
C THR A 12 -38.35 -18.40 38.05
N VAL A 13 -38.41 -19.72 37.86
CA VAL A 13 -37.67 -20.37 36.74
C VAL A 13 -38.68 -20.70 35.66
N SER A 14 -38.98 -19.72 34.82
CA SER A 14 -39.62 -19.98 33.53
C SER A 14 -38.64 -20.77 32.67
N VAL A 15 -38.89 -22.07 32.53
CA VAL A 15 -38.18 -22.91 31.55
C VAL A 15 -38.49 -22.31 30.18
N PRO A 16 -37.48 -21.93 29.37
CA PRO A 16 -37.75 -21.38 28.04
C PRO A 16 -38.53 -22.42 27.23
N GLU A 17 -39.67 -21.99 26.66
CA GLU A 17 -40.47 -22.84 25.80
C GLU A 17 -39.62 -23.51 24.71
N ALA A 18 -39.96 -24.75 24.34
CA ALA A 18 -39.26 -25.61 23.37
C ALA A 18 -38.95 -24.90 22.03
N GLY A 19 -39.61 -23.80 21.74
CA GLY A 19 -39.38 -22.95 20.56
C GLY A 19 -38.00 -22.31 20.49
N TYR A 20 -37.39 -21.97 21.61
CA TYR A 20 -36.04 -21.36 21.60
C TYR A 20 -34.94 -22.35 21.19
N TRP A 21 -35.09 -23.62 21.56
CA TRP A 21 -34.15 -24.67 21.15
C TRP A 21 -34.22 -24.96 19.65
N HIS A 22 -35.41 -24.95 19.07
CA HIS A 22 -35.57 -25.12 17.62
C HIS A 22 -34.99 -23.96 16.82
N GLN A 23 -35.11 -22.72 17.28
CA GLN A 23 -34.47 -21.56 16.63
C GLN A 23 -32.95 -21.61 16.75
N GLY A 24 -32.41 -21.98 17.89
CA GLY A 24 -30.97 -22.16 18.09
C GLY A 24 -30.37 -23.24 17.20
N VAL A 25 -31.04 -24.38 17.06
CA VAL A 25 -30.61 -25.48 16.19
C VAL A 25 -30.71 -25.08 14.71
N GLN A 26 -31.76 -24.38 14.32
CA GLN A 26 -31.87 -23.86 12.93
C GLN A 26 -30.81 -22.80 12.61
N MET A 27 -30.49 -21.90 13.54
CA MET A 27 -29.39 -20.95 13.36
C MET A 27 -28.03 -21.66 13.28
N ALA A 28 -27.78 -22.66 14.13
CA ALA A 28 -26.56 -23.46 14.06
C ALA A 28 -26.44 -24.26 12.75
N GLN A 29 -27.55 -24.83 12.26
CA GLN A 29 -27.57 -25.55 10.98
C GLN A 29 -27.39 -24.60 9.79
N ARG A 30 -27.95 -23.38 9.81
CA ARG A 30 -27.71 -22.34 8.80
C ARG A 30 -26.26 -21.86 8.82
N SER A 31 -25.68 -21.70 10.01
CA SER A 31 -24.25 -21.37 10.18
C SER A 31 -23.34 -22.49 9.66
N ALA A 32 -23.66 -23.75 9.95
CA ALA A 32 -22.92 -24.91 9.46
C ALA A 32 -23.02 -25.08 7.93
N ALA A 33 -24.19 -24.83 7.36
CA ALA A 33 -24.40 -24.86 5.90
C ALA A 33 -23.64 -23.76 5.15
N THR A 34 -23.40 -22.61 5.79
CA THR A 34 -22.54 -21.54 5.22
C THR A 34 -21.03 -21.88 5.32
N LEU A 35 -20.63 -22.71 6.28
CA LEU A 35 -19.24 -23.15 6.45
C LEU A 35 -18.83 -24.27 5.46
N SER A 36 -19.77 -24.97 4.83
CA SER A 36 -19.49 -26.09 3.91
C SER A 36 -19.16 -25.69 2.48
N LYS A 37 -19.21 -24.40 2.14
CA LYS A 37 -18.73 -23.92 0.84
C LYS A 37 -17.22 -23.81 0.89
N GLY A 38 -16.51 -24.81 0.34
CA GLY A 38 -15.07 -24.81 0.18
C GLY A 38 -14.52 -23.52 -0.41
N PRO A 39 -13.20 -23.29 -0.39
CA PRO A 39 -12.58 -22.01 -0.78
C PRO A 39 -12.93 -21.70 -2.25
N ARG A 40 -14.01 -20.95 -2.47
CA ARG A 40 -14.24 -20.31 -3.76
C ARG A 40 -13.18 -19.23 -3.89
N PHE A 41 -12.42 -19.27 -4.94
CA PHE A 41 -11.55 -18.19 -5.38
C PHE A 41 -12.43 -16.96 -5.64
N GLN A 42 -12.77 -16.23 -4.59
CA GLN A 42 -13.51 -14.97 -4.71
C GLN A 42 -12.48 -13.89 -5.03
N VAL A 43 -12.39 -13.53 -6.30
CA VAL A 43 -11.65 -12.33 -6.72
C VAL A 43 -12.28 -11.14 -5.98
N SER A 44 -11.46 -10.37 -5.27
CA SER A 44 -11.98 -9.22 -4.51
C SER A 44 -12.63 -8.23 -5.49
N LYS A 45 -13.75 -7.62 -5.07
CA LYS A 45 -14.42 -6.60 -5.89
C LYS A 45 -13.46 -5.49 -6.32
N GLY A 46 -12.56 -5.05 -5.41
CA GLY A 46 -11.54 -4.05 -5.70
C GLY A 46 -10.58 -4.47 -6.82
N LEU A 47 -10.07 -5.72 -6.78
CA LEU A 47 -9.21 -6.22 -7.85
C LEU A 47 -9.95 -6.30 -9.20
N MET A 48 -11.19 -6.77 -9.22
CA MET A 48 -11.98 -6.84 -10.45
C MET A 48 -12.23 -5.45 -11.03
N THR A 49 -12.62 -4.48 -10.19
CA THR A 49 -12.88 -3.11 -10.63
C THR A 49 -11.63 -2.48 -11.25
N VAL A 50 -10.47 -2.56 -10.56
CA VAL A 50 -9.25 -1.94 -11.09
C VAL A 50 -8.72 -2.66 -12.33
N LEU A 51 -8.87 -4.00 -12.44
CA LEU A 51 -8.53 -4.74 -13.66
C LEU A 51 -9.38 -4.30 -14.84
N VAL A 52 -10.70 -4.24 -14.67
CA VAL A 52 -11.62 -3.78 -15.73
C VAL A 52 -11.29 -2.35 -16.12
N SER A 53 -11.08 -1.45 -15.16
CA SER A 53 -10.70 -0.06 -15.43
C SER A 53 -9.38 0.05 -16.20
N THR A 54 -8.39 -0.79 -15.85
CA THR A 54 -7.11 -0.83 -16.55
C THR A 54 -7.28 -1.29 -18.00
N VAL A 55 -8.02 -2.38 -18.22
CA VAL A 55 -8.28 -2.87 -19.58
C VAL A 55 -9.03 -1.83 -20.42
N VAL A 56 -10.07 -1.21 -19.86
CA VAL A 56 -10.82 -0.13 -20.52
C VAL A 56 -9.91 1.04 -20.86
N LEU A 57 -9.02 1.46 -19.95
CA LEU A 57 -8.06 2.52 -20.21
C LEU A 57 -7.13 2.17 -21.38
N PHE A 58 -6.55 0.95 -21.41
CA PHE A 58 -5.67 0.53 -22.51
C PHE A 58 -6.40 0.49 -23.85
N VAL A 59 -7.67 0.08 -23.88
CA VAL A 59 -8.52 0.12 -25.09
C VAL A 59 -8.75 1.58 -25.52
N LEU A 60 -9.09 2.48 -24.60
CA LEU A 60 -9.25 3.90 -24.90
C LEU A 60 -7.95 4.51 -25.40
N CYS A 61 -6.81 4.19 -24.79
CA CYS A 61 -5.49 4.63 -25.24
C CYS A 61 -5.21 4.19 -26.69
N SER A 62 -5.50 2.94 -27.02
CA SER A 62 -5.27 2.42 -28.39
C SER A 62 -6.15 3.08 -29.45
N LEU A 63 -7.34 3.57 -29.08
CA LEU A 63 -8.28 4.23 -29.97
C LEU A 63 -8.02 5.74 -30.13
N ILE A 64 -7.69 6.43 -29.01
CA ILE A 64 -7.61 7.89 -28.96
C ILE A 64 -6.17 8.39 -29.11
N ALA A 65 -5.21 7.71 -28.49
CA ALA A 65 -3.79 8.06 -28.48
C ALA A 65 -2.90 6.82 -28.67
N PRO A 66 -2.90 6.21 -29.86
CA PRO A 66 -2.18 4.94 -30.12
C PRO A 66 -0.70 5.01 -29.76
N THR A 67 -0.09 6.19 -29.84
CA THR A 67 1.30 6.41 -29.45
C THR A 67 1.57 6.07 -27.99
N SER A 68 0.60 6.26 -27.08
CA SER A 68 0.74 5.98 -25.66
C SER A 68 0.90 4.48 -25.33
N VAL A 69 0.48 3.60 -26.23
CA VAL A 69 0.59 2.12 -26.09
C VAL A 69 1.63 1.51 -27.01
N SER A 70 2.43 2.32 -27.69
CA SER A 70 3.55 1.83 -28.51
C SER A 70 4.72 1.36 -27.64
N SER A 71 5.63 0.57 -28.19
CA SER A 71 6.72 -0.09 -27.45
C SER A 71 7.65 0.88 -26.71
N GLY A 72 7.96 2.04 -27.28
CA GLY A 72 8.82 3.06 -26.66
C GLY A 72 8.19 3.63 -25.37
N PRO A 73 7.00 4.30 -25.46
CA PRO A 73 6.29 4.80 -24.30
C PRO A 73 5.97 3.74 -23.22
N LEU A 74 5.56 2.52 -23.62
CA LEU A 74 5.36 1.44 -22.65
C LEU A 74 6.66 1.04 -21.96
N GLY A 75 7.76 0.92 -22.72
CA GLY A 75 9.09 0.64 -22.17
C GLY A 75 9.55 1.70 -21.16
N SER A 76 9.23 2.98 -21.40
CA SER A 76 9.54 4.07 -20.49
C SER A 76 8.60 4.13 -19.27
N MET A 77 7.32 3.76 -19.43
CA MET A 77 6.33 3.78 -18.36
C MET A 77 6.54 2.66 -17.33
N ILE A 78 6.86 1.45 -17.78
CA ILE A 78 6.94 0.25 -16.91
C ILE A 78 7.91 0.45 -15.73
N PRO A 79 9.11 1.03 -15.88
CA PRO A 79 10.01 1.29 -14.76
C PRO A 79 9.37 2.17 -13.68
N PHE A 80 8.73 3.26 -14.05
CA PHE A 80 8.09 4.17 -13.09
C PHE A 80 6.83 3.55 -12.46
N ALA A 81 6.05 2.78 -13.24
CA ALA A 81 4.94 1.98 -12.70
C ALA A 81 5.41 0.96 -11.67
N SER A 82 6.59 0.35 -11.88
CA SER A 82 7.20 -0.61 -10.95
C SER A 82 7.62 0.06 -9.64
N ILE A 83 8.21 1.26 -9.70
CA ILE A 83 8.56 2.04 -8.51
C ILE A 83 7.29 2.44 -7.75
N LEU A 84 6.27 2.94 -8.46
CA LEU A 84 4.99 3.30 -7.87
C LEU A 84 4.28 2.10 -7.24
N ALA A 85 4.36 0.93 -7.86
CA ALA A 85 3.82 -0.31 -7.30
C ALA A 85 4.48 -0.67 -5.96
N ILE A 86 5.82 -0.59 -5.86
CA ILE A 86 6.54 -0.90 -4.62
C ILE A 86 6.26 0.16 -3.55
N ALA A 87 6.27 1.45 -3.89
CA ALA A 87 5.90 2.53 -2.98
C ALA A 87 4.45 2.35 -2.48
N GLY A 88 3.52 2.01 -3.39
CA GLY A 88 2.14 1.69 -3.07
C GLY A 88 1.98 0.46 -2.17
N LEU A 89 2.80 -0.58 -2.34
CA LEU A 89 2.80 -1.72 -1.43
C LEU A 89 3.24 -1.32 -0.02
N GLY A 90 4.24 -0.46 0.12
CA GLY A 90 4.65 0.12 1.41
C GLY A 90 3.52 0.90 2.06
N GLN A 91 2.92 1.82 1.31
CA GLN A 91 1.78 2.62 1.77
C GLN A 91 0.58 1.75 2.13
N MET A 92 0.30 0.68 1.39
CA MET A 92 -0.77 -0.27 1.67
C MET A 92 -0.60 -0.94 3.04
N LEU A 93 0.62 -1.32 3.42
CA LEU A 93 0.87 -1.91 4.75
C LEU A 93 0.52 -0.93 5.87
N VAL A 94 0.82 0.35 5.71
CA VAL A 94 0.47 1.39 6.69
C VAL A 94 -1.03 1.65 6.70
N ILE A 95 -1.65 1.80 5.54
CA ILE A 95 -3.11 2.01 5.41
C ILE A 95 -3.89 0.82 5.95
N GLN A 96 -3.40 -0.40 5.80
CA GLN A 96 -4.00 -1.60 6.39
C GLN A 96 -4.07 -1.53 7.93
N GLN A 97 -3.21 -0.73 8.57
CA GLN A 97 -3.23 -0.43 10.01
C GLN A 97 -3.93 0.91 10.33
N ALA A 98 -4.77 1.43 9.43
CA ALA A 98 -5.48 2.70 9.55
C ALA A 98 -4.55 3.92 9.74
N GLY A 99 -3.33 3.85 9.21
CA GLY A 99 -2.37 4.97 9.17
C GLY A 99 -2.18 5.49 7.75
N ILE A 100 -1.55 6.65 7.63
CA ILE A 100 -1.02 7.19 6.36
C ILE A 100 0.41 7.62 6.64
N ASP A 101 1.34 7.22 5.77
CA ASP A 101 2.75 7.60 5.87
C ASP A 101 3.06 8.73 4.89
N LEU A 102 3.31 9.92 5.40
CA LEU A 102 3.69 11.09 4.60
C LEU A 102 5.21 11.26 4.50
N SER A 103 6.00 10.33 5.05
CA SER A 103 7.46 10.35 4.89
C SER A 103 7.96 9.69 3.59
N VAL A 104 7.05 9.17 2.77
CA VAL A 104 7.33 8.51 1.46
C VAL A 104 8.29 9.32 0.59
N PRO A 105 8.09 10.65 0.35
CA PRO A 105 8.97 11.43 -0.53
C PRO A 105 10.42 11.41 -0.09
N SER A 106 10.66 11.80 1.14
CA SER A 106 12.02 11.89 1.66
C SER A 106 12.64 10.51 1.90
N ALA A 107 11.85 9.48 2.20
CA ALA A 107 12.34 8.10 2.34
C ALA A 107 12.88 7.56 1.00
N ILE A 108 12.12 7.74 -0.09
CA ILE A 108 12.54 7.36 -1.46
C ILE A 108 13.78 8.18 -1.86
N SER A 109 13.73 9.52 -1.69
CA SER A 109 14.84 10.41 -2.05
C SER A 109 16.11 10.09 -1.25
N LEU A 110 16.01 9.83 0.05
CA LEU A 110 17.15 9.50 0.90
C LEU A 110 17.83 8.20 0.44
N ALA A 111 17.06 7.16 0.16
CA ALA A 111 17.62 5.91 -0.33
C ALA A 111 18.31 6.10 -1.68
N ALA A 112 17.69 6.85 -2.62
CA ALA A 112 18.29 7.19 -3.90
C ALA A 112 19.61 7.97 -3.74
N VAL A 113 19.64 8.97 -2.83
CA VAL A 113 20.84 9.76 -2.54
C VAL A 113 21.94 8.90 -1.90
N ILE A 114 21.62 8.01 -0.96
CA ILE A 114 22.60 7.14 -0.33
C ILE A 114 23.31 6.26 -1.37
N VAL A 115 22.55 5.61 -2.27
CA VAL A 115 23.11 4.69 -3.25
C VAL A 115 23.82 5.38 -4.43
N THR A 116 23.73 6.69 -4.53
CA THR A 116 24.50 7.47 -5.52
C THR A 116 25.66 8.21 -4.89
N LYS A 117 25.45 8.82 -3.72
CA LYS A 117 26.45 9.63 -3.03
C LYS A 117 27.58 8.82 -2.40
N LEU A 118 27.29 7.66 -1.80
CA LEU A 118 28.31 6.85 -1.14
C LEU A 118 29.25 6.17 -2.14
N PRO A 119 28.76 5.54 -3.24
CA PRO A 119 29.62 4.91 -4.22
C PRO A 119 30.39 5.90 -5.07
N GLN A 120 29.83 7.08 -5.37
CA GLN A 120 30.41 8.06 -6.30
C GLN A 120 30.78 7.43 -7.67
N GLY A 121 29.91 6.55 -8.18
CA GLY A 121 30.14 5.81 -9.42
C GLY A 121 30.92 4.51 -9.27
N ASP A 122 31.53 4.23 -8.13
CA ASP A 122 32.32 3.02 -7.86
C ASP A 122 31.39 1.81 -7.65
N ASN A 123 31.45 0.83 -8.55
CA ASN A 123 30.62 -0.37 -8.51
C ASN A 123 30.90 -1.25 -7.28
N ASP A 124 32.14 -1.28 -6.78
CA ASP A 124 32.54 -2.14 -5.65
C ASP A 124 31.89 -1.66 -4.34
N LYS A 125 31.58 -0.37 -4.24
CA LYS A 125 30.92 0.22 -3.08
C LYS A 125 29.41 0.15 -3.12
N LEU A 126 28.80 -0.27 -4.24
CA LEU A 126 27.35 -0.28 -4.42
C LEU A 126 26.64 -1.15 -3.38
N LEU A 127 27.14 -2.38 -3.12
CA LEU A 127 26.54 -3.27 -2.14
C LEU A 127 26.50 -2.65 -0.75
N GLY A 128 27.60 -2.03 -0.33
CA GLY A 128 27.66 -1.31 0.96
C GLY A 128 26.66 -0.15 1.04
N ALA A 129 26.50 0.59 -0.06
CA ALA A 129 25.53 1.69 -0.13
C ALA A 129 24.08 1.19 -0.06
N VAL A 130 23.75 0.09 -0.76
CA VAL A 130 22.42 -0.55 -0.70
C VAL A 130 22.11 -1.03 0.71
N LEU A 131 23.04 -1.72 1.36
CA LEU A 131 22.87 -2.17 2.75
C LEU A 131 22.71 -0.99 3.72
N THR A 132 23.45 0.10 3.50
CA THR A 132 23.31 1.34 4.29
C THR A 132 21.94 1.97 4.08
N ALA A 133 21.43 2.07 2.84
CA ALA A 133 20.10 2.59 2.56
C ALA A 133 18.99 1.78 3.25
N LEU A 134 19.10 0.45 3.21
CA LEU A 134 18.13 -0.44 3.89
C LEU A 134 18.24 -0.33 5.42
N ALA A 135 19.44 -0.22 5.98
CA ALA A 135 19.64 -0.05 7.42
C ALA A 135 19.07 1.30 7.91
N VAL A 136 19.29 2.37 7.16
CA VAL A 136 18.70 3.69 7.43
C VAL A 136 17.17 3.62 7.35
N ALA A 137 16.62 2.95 6.34
CA ALA A 137 15.16 2.75 6.21
C ALA A 137 14.57 2.01 7.41
N VAL A 138 15.23 0.96 7.90
CA VAL A 138 14.84 0.28 9.15
C VAL A 138 14.86 1.24 10.32
N GLY A 139 15.90 2.06 10.47
CA GLY A 139 16.01 3.09 11.51
C GLY A 139 14.86 4.10 11.46
N VAL A 140 14.54 4.62 10.28
CA VAL A 140 13.40 5.54 10.06
C VAL A 140 12.08 4.85 10.37
N GLY A 141 11.92 3.59 9.93
CA GLY A 141 10.74 2.78 10.21
C GLY A 141 10.54 2.53 11.71
N LEU A 142 11.62 2.28 12.45
CA LEU A 142 11.60 2.15 13.90
C LEU A 142 11.25 3.48 14.58
N LEU A 143 11.75 4.61 14.07
CA LEU A 143 11.39 5.94 14.55
C LEU A 143 9.89 6.18 14.40
N ASN A 144 9.33 6.10 13.17
CA ASN A 144 7.91 6.26 12.91
C ASN A 144 7.07 5.24 13.70
N GLY A 145 7.52 3.98 13.70
CA GLY A 145 6.87 2.90 14.43
C GLY A 145 6.81 3.14 15.94
N SER A 146 7.86 3.74 16.50
CA SER A 146 7.92 4.12 17.93
C SER A 146 6.99 5.28 18.23
N LEU A 147 7.01 6.34 17.43
CA LEU A 147 6.17 7.51 17.60
C LEU A 147 4.68 7.17 17.54
N ILE A 148 4.31 6.30 16.60
CA ILE A 148 2.90 5.96 16.35
C ILE A 148 2.44 4.77 17.18
N GLY A 149 3.22 3.68 17.22
CA GLY A 149 2.84 2.44 17.91
C GLY A 149 2.92 2.54 19.44
N PHE A 150 3.93 3.23 20.00
CA PHE A 150 4.13 3.31 21.44
C PHE A 150 3.69 4.66 22.02
N LEU A 151 4.06 5.79 21.40
CA LEU A 151 3.67 7.12 21.86
C LEU A 151 2.27 7.52 21.40
N LYS A 152 1.63 6.73 20.49
CA LYS A 152 0.28 6.96 19.97
C LYS A 152 0.09 8.33 19.32
N LEU A 153 1.13 8.88 18.73
CA LEU A 153 1.03 10.11 17.95
C LEU A 153 0.16 9.87 16.71
N ASN A 154 -0.50 10.94 16.26
CA ASN A 154 -1.22 10.89 14.98
C ASN A 154 -0.25 10.54 13.84
N PRO A 155 -0.54 9.51 13.02
CA PRO A 155 0.34 9.07 11.94
C PRO A 155 0.73 10.18 10.97
N ILE A 156 -0.24 11.02 10.57
CA ILE A 156 -0.02 12.12 9.63
C ILE A 156 0.99 13.12 10.20
N ILE A 157 0.83 13.53 11.46
CA ILE A 157 1.72 14.52 12.11
C ILE A 157 3.12 13.93 12.29
N ALA A 158 3.23 12.69 12.78
CA ALA A 158 4.49 12.03 13.02
C ALA A 158 5.30 11.84 11.72
N THR A 159 4.66 11.32 10.68
CA THR A 159 5.34 11.03 9.40
C THR A 159 5.65 12.30 8.60
N LEU A 160 4.82 13.34 8.71
CA LEU A 160 5.14 14.65 8.13
C LEU A 160 6.37 15.28 8.81
N GLY A 161 6.45 15.18 10.14
CA GLY A 161 7.66 15.60 10.87
C GLY A 161 8.90 14.81 10.46
N THR A 162 8.77 13.48 10.32
CA THR A 162 9.85 12.62 9.82
C THR A 162 10.23 13.00 8.39
N ASN A 163 9.27 13.29 7.51
CA ASN A 163 9.55 13.75 6.15
C ASN A 163 10.46 14.99 6.15
N ALA A 164 10.13 15.99 6.98
CA ALA A 164 10.92 17.21 7.09
C ALA A 164 12.33 16.94 7.64
N LEU A 165 12.46 16.05 8.64
CA LEU A 165 13.77 15.66 9.18
C LEU A 165 14.62 14.95 8.14
N LEU A 166 14.05 14.01 7.38
CA LEU A 166 14.75 13.29 6.32
C LEU A 166 15.18 14.24 5.20
N PHE A 167 14.30 15.16 4.80
CA PHE A 167 14.65 16.17 3.80
C PHE A 167 15.81 17.05 4.25
N GLY A 168 15.78 17.53 5.50
CA GLY A 168 16.90 18.28 6.08
C GLY A 168 18.19 17.46 6.10
N PHE A 169 18.09 16.15 6.44
CA PHE A 169 19.24 15.25 6.41
C PHE A 169 19.79 15.02 4.99
N ILE A 170 18.93 14.89 3.98
CA ILE A 170 19.33 14.82 2.57
C ILE A 170 20.09 16.09 2.18
N MET A 171 19.58 17.28 2.54
CA MET A 171 20.26 18.55 2.27
C MET A 171 21.62 18.65 2.95
N PHE A 172 21.71 18.19 4.19
CA PHE A 172 22.97 18.12 4.91
C PHE A 172 24.00 17.19 4.24
N LEU A 173 23.57 16.01 3.79
CA LEU A 173 24.45 15.03 3.13
C LEU A 173 24.92 15.49 1.76
N THR A 174 24.08 16.17 1.01
CA THR A 174 24.32 16.49 -0.40
C THR A 174 24.81 17.90 -0.64
N GLY A 175 24.55 18.83 0.31
CA GLY A 175 24.68 20.26 0.08
C GLY A 175 23.79 20.77 -1.06
N GLY A 176 22.71 20.01 -1.39
CA GLY A 176 21.84 20.29 -2.55
C GLY A 176 22.43 19.86 -3.90
N ILE A 177 23.63 19.26 -3.91
CA ILE A 177 24.32 18.85 -5.15
C ILE A 177 23.85 17.45 -5.56
N PRO A 178 23.36 17.25 -6.80
CA PRO A 178 23.00 15.95 -7.35
C PRO A 178 24.20 14.99 -7.43
N SER A 179 23.94 13.69 -7.39
CA SER A 179 24.95 12.64 -7.49
C SER A 179 24.60 11.62 -8.57
N SER A 180 25.58 11.10 -9.28
CA SER A 180 25.39 10.12 -10.35
C SER A 180 25.36 8.70 -9.81
N SER A 181 24.55 7.84 -10.45
CA SER A 181 24.46 6.42 -10.17
C SER A 181 25.67 5.68 -10.73
N SER A 182 25.99 4.50 -10.15
CA SER A 182 27.00 3.59 -10.71
C SER A 182 26.44 2.83 -11.91
N ASP A 183 27.33 2.48 -12.86
CA ASP A 183 26.95 1.74 -14.06
C ASP A 183 26.32 0.38 -13.73
N LEU A 184 26.79 -0.28 -12.67
CA LEU A 184 26.24 -1.54 -12.20
C LEU A 184 24.75 -1.39 -11.77
N LEU A 185 24.42 -0.31 -11.04
CA LEU A 185 23.02 -0.07 -10.62
C LEU A 185 22.13 0.25 -11.82
N LEU A 186 22.63 1.06 -12.77
CA LEU A 186 21.93 1.37 -14.02
C LEU A 186 21.69 0.10 -14.85
N GLY A 187 22.66 -0.80 -14.92
CA GLY A 187 22.53 -2.08 -15.61
C GLY A 187 21.54 -3.04 -14.96
N ILE A 188 21.58 -3.15 -13.63
CA ILE A 188 20.70 -4.07 -12.89
C ILE A 188 19.23 -3.60 -12.96
N VAL A 189 18.95 -2.34 -12.74
CA VAL A 189 17.58 -1.82 -12.60
C VAL A 189 17.05 -1.25 -13.91
N GLY A 190 17.85 -0.43 -14.60
CA GLY A 190 17.47 0.23 -15.85
C GLY A 190 17.63 -0.65 -17.09
N GLY A 191 18.34 -1.79 -17.00
CA GLY A 191 18.51 -2.74 -18.08
C GLY A 191 17.20 -3.45 -18.46
N THR A 192 17.28 -4.23 -19.55
CA THR A 192 16.16 -5.07 -20.04
C THR A 192 16.58 -6.51 -20.16
N THR A 193 15.71 -7.42 -19.74
CA THR A 193 15.88 -8.88 -19.89
C THR A 193 14.70 -9.42 -20.71
N PHE A 194 14.97 -10.13 -21.77
CA PHE A 194 13.94 -10.61 -22.73
C PHE A 194 13.03 -9.48 -23.29
N GLY A 195 13.58 -8.28 -23.44
CA GLY A 195 12.81 -7.12 -23.93
C GLY A 195 11.88 -6.46 -22.89
N VAL A 196 11.90 -6.95 -21.64
CA VAL A 196 11.13 -6.39 -20.52
C VAL A 196 12.08 -5.65 -19.57
N PRO A 197 11.73 -4.43 -19.11
CA PRO A 197 12.55 -3.71 -18.12
C PRO A 197 12.75 -4.52 -16.84
N ASN A 198 13.98 -4.58 -16.36
CA ASN A 198 14.35 -5.35 -15.15
C ASN A 198 13.57 -4.90 -13.91
N SER A 199 13.21 -3.64 -13.84
CA SER A 199 12.38 -3.06 -12.80
C SER A 199 11.03 -3.79 -12.63
N ALA A 200 10.43 -4.30 -13.72
CA ALA A 200 9.20 -5.07 -13.68
C ALA A 200 9.39 -6.42 -12.97
N PHE A 201 10.50 -7.11 -13.21
CA PHE A 201 10.82 -8.36 -12.52
C PHE A 201 11.07 -8.12 -11.03
N ILE A 202 11.77 -7.03 -10.68
CA ILE A 202 11.99 -6.65 -9.28
C ILE A 202 10.64 -6.41 -8.59
N ALA A 203 9.75 -5.62 -9.20
CA ALA A 203 8.41 -5.35 -8.66
C ALA A 203 7.57 -6.62 -8.53
N ALA A 204 7.64 -7.54 -9.49
CA ALA A 204 6.92 -8.82 -9.43
C ALA A 204 7.45 -9.72 -8.29
N ILE A 205 8.76 -9.78 -8.08
CA ILE A 205 9.36 -10.52 -6.95
C ILE A 205 8.90 -9.92 -5.62
N ILE A 206 8.98 -8.60 -5.47
CA ILE A 206 8.53 -7.90 -4.24
C ILE A 206 7.04 -8.12 -4.00
N LEU A 207 6.19 -8.02 -5.03
CA LEU A 207 4.77 -8.36 -4.93
C LEU A 207 4.58 -9.80 -4.43
N GLY A 208 5.31 -10.76 -5.01
CA GLY A 208 5.27 -12.17 -4.60
C GLY A 208 5.61 -12.33 -3.13
N ILE A 209 6.69 -11.70 -2.66
CA ILE A 209 7.11 -11.72 -1.25
C ILE A 209 6.03 -11.13 -0.34
N VAL A 210 5.47 -9.95 -0.67
CA VAL A 210 4.42 -9.29 0.12
C VAL A 210 3.15 -10.14 0.16
N VAL A 211 2.72 -10.71 -0.98
CA VAL A 211 1.55 -11.60 -1.04
C VAL A 211 1.78 -12.85 -0.18
N LEU A 212 2.92 -13.50 -0.30
CA LEU A 212 3.26 -14.69 0.50
C LEU A 212 3.32 -14.34 1.99
N ALA A 213 3.97 -13.23 2.35
CA ALA A 213 4.05 -12.76 3.74
C ALA A 213 2.65 -12.52 4.33
N LEU A 214 1.79 -11.78 3.64
CA LEU A 214 0.46 -11.45 4.14
C LEU A 214 -0.51 -12.63 4.12
N ARG A 215 -0.49 -13.48 3.07
CA ARG A 215 -1.52 -14.52 2.86
C ARG A 215 -1.13 -15.89 3.41
N LYS A 216 0.17 -16.21 3.47
CA LYS A 216 0.63 -17.56 3.81
C LYS A 216 1.26 -17.66 5.20
N THR A 217 1.65 -16.54 5.84
CA THR A 217 2.30 -16.58 7.16
C THR A 217 1.33 -16.31 8.31
N VAL A 218 1.71 -16.75 9.50
CA VAL A 218 0.99 -16.43 10.75
C VAL A 218 1.10 -14.93 11.06
N ALA A 219 2.26 -14.32 10.75
CA ALA A 219 2.49 -12.89 10.94
C ALA A 219 1.52 -12.05 10.09
N GLY A 220 1.32 -12.42 8.82
CA GLY A 220 0.37 -11.74 7.93
C GLY A 220 -1.07 -11.84 8.40
N ARG A 221 -1.51 -13.02 8.88
CA ARG A 221 -2.86 -13.18 9.45
C ARG A 221 -3.07 -12.34 10.70
N ARG A 222 -2.07 -12.28 11.61
CA ARG A 222 -2.11 -11.41 12.80
C ARG A 222 -2.16 -9.94 12.40
N PHE A 223 -1.36 -9.55 11.42
CA PHE A 223 -1.31 -8.19 10.88
C PHE A 223 -2.68 -7.75 10.31
N GLU A 224 -3.33 -8.61 9.53
CA GLU A 224 -4.68 -8.36 8.98
C GLU A 224 -5.75 -8.30 10.11
N SER A 225 -5.66 -9.18 11.11
CA SER A 225 -6.59 -9.18 12.25
C SER A 225 -6.49 -7.88 13.06
N ILE A 226 -5.28 -7.39 13.30
CA ILE A 226 -5.03 -6.14 14.04
C ILE A 226 -5.56 -4.94 13.26
N GLY A 227 -5.30 -4.88 11.95
CA GLY A 227 -5.82 -3.81 11.09
C GLY A 227 -7.34 -3.79 11.03
N SER A 228 -8.00 -4.97 11.11
CA SER A 228 -9.46 -5.06 11.06
C SER A 228 -10.13 -4.63 12.38
N SER A 229 -9.56 -4.97 13.53
CA SER A 229 -10.06 -4.58 14.84
C SER A 229 -8.95 -4.65 15.90
N PRO A 230 -8.25 -3.53 16.17
CA PRO A 230 -7.21 -3.48 17.20
C PRO A 230 -7.71 -3.89 18.59
N ALA A 231 -8.97 -3.54 18.93
CA ALA A 231 -9.58 -3.87 20.21
C ALA A 231 -9.74 -5.39 20.37
N MET A 232 -10.36 -6.06 19.39
CA MET A 232 -10.54 -7.52 19.41
C MET A 232 -9.20 -8.26 19.37
N ALA A 233 -8.25 -7.78 18.60
CA ALA A 233 -6.91 -8.34 18.54
C ALA A 233 -6.18 -8.25 19.89
N SER A 234 -6.35 -7.15 20.63
CA SER A 234 -5.77 -6.99 21.97
C SER A 234 -6.36 -7.95 22.99
N VAL A 235 -7.68 -8.17 22.97
CA VAL A 235 -8.37 -9.16 23.82
C VAL A 235 -7.89 -10.59 23.52
N SER A 236 -7.57 -10.85 22.24
CA SER A 236 -6.98 -12.14 21.80
C SER A 236 -5.48 -12.28 22.13
N GLY A 237 -4.89 -11.36 22.90
CA GLY A 237 -3.50 -11.41 23.35
C GLY A 237 -2.45 -10.97 22.29
N LEU A 238 -2.88 -10.38 21.17
CA LEU A 238 -1.95 -9.87 20.16
C LEU A 238 -1.32 -8.54 20.60
N ARG A 239 -0.02 -8.38 20.35
CA ARG A 239 0.74 -7.16 20.67
C ARG A 239 0.49 -6.07 19.62
N VAL A 240 -0.68 -5.42 19.68
CA VAL A 240 -1.13 -4.42 18.71
C VAL A 240 -0.09 -3.34 18.45
N ARG A 241 0.53 -2.76 19.50
CA ARG A 241 1.52 -1.67 19.38
C ARG A 241 2.72 -2.05 18.53
N ILE A 242 3.23 -3.27 18.70
CA ILE A 242 4.38 -3.78 17.94
C ILE A 242 4.01 -3.93 16.46
N HIS A 243 2.86 -4.52 16.16
CA HIS A 243 2.43 -4.73 14.78
C HIS A 243 2.14 -3.41 14.04
N HIS A 244 1.53 -2.42 14.74
CA HIS A 244 1.38 -1.06 14.19
C HIS A 244 2.75 -0.43 13.88
N GLY A 245 3.71 -0.52 14.81
CA GLY A 245 5.06 -0.01 14.57
C GLY A 245 5.77 -0.73 13.41
N MET A 246 5.65 -2.06 13.34
CA MET A 246 6.28 -2.86 12.28
C MET A 246 5.72 -2.56 10.89
N ALA A 247 4.49 -2.06 10.77
CA ALA A 247 3.94 -1.60 9.49
C ALA A 247 4.83 -0.52 8.86
N TYR A 248 5.29 0.44 9.67
CA TYR A 248 6.18 1.51 9.21
C TYR A 248 7.57 0.99 8.85
N VAL A 249 8.10 0.01 9.61
CA VAL A 249 9.40 -0.59 9.29
C VAL A 249 9.37 -1.27 7.91
N TRP A 250 8.35 -2.10 7.65
CA TRP A 250 8.22 -2.75 6.35
C TRP A 250 7.94 -1.76 5.22
N ALA A 251 7.13 -0.72 5.49
CA ALA A 251 6.87 0.34 4.52
C ALA A 251 8.15 1.08 4.14
N GLN A 252 8.96 1.48 5.11
CA GLN A 252 10.22 2.20 4.87
C GLN A 252 11.23 1.36 4.08
N ILE A 253 11.29 0.05 4.33
CA ILE A 253 12.12 -0.87 3.52
C ILE A 253 11.65 -0.85 2.05
N LEU A 254 10.33 -0.90 1.81
CA LEU A 254 9.79 -0.84 0.45
C LEU A 254 10.02 0.53 -0.20
N TYR A 255 9.94 1.64 0.53
CA TYR A 255 10.28 2.96 0.03
C TYR A 255 11.78 3.07 -0.30
N ALA A 256 12.65 2.46 0.51
CA ALA A 256 14.08 2.41 0.20
C ALA A 256 14.35 1.60 -1.07
N ILE A 257 13.69 0.46 -1.27
CA ILE A 257 13.80 -0.32 -2.53
C ILE A 257 13.33 0.53 -3.71
N ALA A 258 12.20 1.25 -3.59
CA ALA A 258 11.72 2.17 -4.61
C ALA A 258 12.75 3.28 -4.90
N GLY A 259 13.41 3.83 -3.87
CA GLY A 259 14.47 4.83 -4.00
C GLY A 259 15.73 4.29 -4.68
N ILE A 260 16.15 3.07 -4.35
CA ILE A 260 17.25 2.38 -5.05
C ILE A 260 16.90 2.17 -6.52
N MET A 261 15.65 1.77 -6.80
CA MET A 261 15.21 1.57 -8.19
C MET A 261 15.16 2.88 -8.98
N ILE A 262 14.68 3.97 -8.40
CA ILE A 262 14.66 5.25 -9.15
C ILE A 262 16.07 5.72 -9.46
N ALA A 263 17.04 5.54 -8.54
CA ALA A 263 18.45 5.82 -8.78
C ALA A 263 19.04 4.94 -9.89
N GLY A 264 18.57 3.71 -10.05
CA GLY A 264 19.00 2.81 -11.13
C GLY A 264 18.31 3.05 -12.48
N ILE A 265 17.33 3.95 -12.55
CA ILE A 265 16.63 4.35 -13.79
C ILE A 265 17.06 5.74 -14.23
N ILE A 266 17.13 6.68 -13.26
CA ILE A 266 17.53 8.06 -13.51
C ILE A 266 19.01 8.20 -13.17
N THR A 267 19.82 8.58 -14.14
CA THR A 267 21.28 8.65 -14.02
C THR A 267 21.76 9.56 -12.88
N VAL A 268 20.98 10.62 -12.55
CA VAL A 268 21.36 11.63 -11.56
C VAL A 268 20.28 11.75 -10.50
N SER A 269 20.64 11.48 -9.25
CA SER A 269 19.74 11.57 -8.09
C SER A 269 19.80 12.94 -7.44
N ASN A 270 18.64 13.42 -6.99
CA ASN A 270 18.49 14.67 -6.22
C ASN A 270 17.52 14.49 -5.04
N ALA A 271 17.38 15.54 -4.22
CA ALA A 271 16.59 15.50 -2.99
C ALA A 271 15.08 15.37 -3.19
N PHE A 272 14.55 15.64 -4.38
CA PHE A 272 13.12 15.75 -4.67
C PHE A 272 12.56 14.57 -5.46
N MET A 273 13.36 13.52 -5.71
CA MET A 273 12.97 12.40 -6.58
C MET A 273 11.74 11.66 -6.08
N GLY A 274 11.55 11.63 -4.77
CA GLY A 274 10.42 10.95 -4.13
C GLY A 274 9.12 11.75 -4.14
N ASP A 275 9.14 13.07 -4.40
CA ASP A 275 7.98 13.95 -4.25
C ASP A 275 6.82 13.52 -5.16
N ALA A 276 7.13 13.04 -6.35
CA ALA A 276 6.16 12.54 -7.32
C ALA A 276 5.39 11.29 -6.82
N TYR A 277 5.83 10.62 -5.76
CA TYR A 277 5.22 9.38 -5.27
C TYR A 277 4.33 9.57 -4.04
N LEU A 278 4.25 10.76 -3.44
CA LEU A 278 3.45 11.00 -2.23
C LEU A 278 1.98 10.67 -2.45
N LEU A 279 1.31 11.46 -3.27
CA LEU A 279 -0.12 11.27 -3.54
C LEU A 279 -0.41 10.02 -4.38
N PRO A 280 0.38 9.70 -5.44
CA PRO A 280 0.16 8.49 -6.20
C PRO A 280 0.28 7.21 -5.40
N SER A 281 1.16 7.10 -4.39
CA SER A 281 1.26 5.90 -3.54
C SER A 281 -0.03 5.66 -2.74
N VAL A 282 -0.65 6.71 -2.20
CA VAL A 282 -1.96 6.61 -1.54
C VAL A 282 -3.06 6.28 -2.54
N ALA A 283 -3.03 6.94 -3.72
CA ALA A 283 -4.01 6.75 -4.78
C ALA A 283 -4.11 5.28 -5.22
N VAL A 284 -2.97 4.63 -5.49
CA VAL A 284 -2.97 3.24 -5.97
C VAL A 284 -3.47 2.26 -4.92
N VAL A 285 -3.31 2.55 -3.64
CA VAL A 285 -3.84 1.74 -2.54
C VAL A 285 -5.36 1.83 -2.48
N VAL A 286 -5.90 3.04 -2.58
CA VAL A 286 -7.35 3.29 -2.53
C VAL A 286 -8.01 2.79 -3.80
N LEU A 287 -7.47 3.09 -4.99
CA LEU A 287 -7.94 2.56 -6.28
C LEU A 287 -7.91 1.02 -6.30
N GLY A 288 -6.91 0.41 -5.65
CA GLY A 288 -6.85 -1.03 -5.44
C GLY A 288 -7.93 -1.58 -4.49
N GLY A 289 -8.70 -0.71 -3.84
CA GLY A 289 -9.82 -1.09 -2.95
C GLY A 289 -9.41 -1.43 -1.53
N THR A 290 -8.24 -1.02 -1.07
CA THR A 290 -7.84 -1.10 0.34
C THR A 290 -8.49 0.05 1.11
N SER A 291 -9.20 -0.26 2.20
CA SER A 291 -9.90 0.75 3.02
C SER A 291 -8.94 1.62 3.83
N LEU A 292 -9.16 2.94 3.81
CA LEU A 292 -8.42 3.90 4.65
C LEU A 292 -8.70 3.72 6.16
N LEU A 293 -9.79 3.03 6.52
CA LEU A 293 -10.13 2.71 7.91
C LEU A 293 -9.38 1.48 8.43
N GLY A 294 -8.47 0.92 7.65
CA GLY A 294 -7.74 -0.28 7.98
C GLY A 294 -8.44 -1.57 7.55
N GLY A 295 -7.87 -2.70 7.92
CA GLY A 295 -8.39 -4.03 7.65
C GLY A 295 -7.55 -4.82 6.65
N ARG A 296 -8.18 -5.33 5.61
CA ARG A 296 -7.53 -6.20 4.64
C ARG A 296 -6.83 -5.42 3.54
N GLY A 297 -5.51 -5.60 3.40
CA GLY A 297 -4.76 -5.09 2.27
C GLY A 297 -4.93 -5.94 1.00
N LEU A 298 -4.89 -5.30 -0.17
CA LEU A 298 -5.04 -5.93 -1.48
C LEU A 298 -3.80 -5.69 -2.37
N PRO A 299 -2.64 -6.37 -2.09
CA PRO A 299 -1.38 -6.07 -2.74
C PRO A 299 -1.42 -6.21 -4.26
N THR A 300 -2.06 -7.25 -4.79
CA THR A 300 -2.21 -7.44 -6.25
C THR A 300 -3.03 -6.32 -6.89
N ALA A 301 -4.09 -5.88 -6.25
CA ALA A 301 -4.91 -4.78 -6.74
C ALA A 301 -4.16 -3.44 -6.69
N THR A 302 -3.34 -3.21 -5.66
CA THR A 302 -2.46 -2.03 -5.55
C THR A 302 -1.47 -1.96 -6.71
N VAL A 303 -0.84 -3.09 -7.08
CA VAL A 303 0.09 -3.12 -8.23
C VAL A 303 -0.62 -2.89 -9.55
N VAL A 304 -1.82 -3.47 -9.76
CA VAL A 304 -2.62 -3.19 -10.97
C VAL A 304 -3.03 -1.72 -11.01
N ALA A 305 -3.38 -1.13 -9.87
CA ALA A 305 -3.70 0.30 -9.78
C ALA A 305 -2.48 1.19 -10.11
N ALA A 306 -1.25 0.75 -9.78
CA ALA A 306 -0.03 1.47 -10.17
C ALA A 306 0.15 1.45 -11.69
N VAL A 307 -0.11 0.33 -12.35
CA VAL A 307 -0.10 0.25 -13.83
C VAL A 307 -1.19 1.15 -14.42
N PHE A 308 -2.40 1.10 -13.86
CA PHE A 308 -3.51 1.97 -14.28
C PHE A 308 -3.14 3.46 -14.21
N LEU A 309 -2.62 3.91 -13.06
CA LEU A 309 -2.31 5.31 -12.85
C LEU A 309 -1.13 5.77 -13.72
N SER A 310 -0.12 4.92 -13.91
CA SER A 310 1.00 5.21 -14.80
C SER A 310 0.58 5.26 -16.27
N GLN A 311 -0.33 4.37 -16.71
CA GLN A 311 -0.88 4.43 -18.07
C GLN A 311 -1.77 5.65 -18.27
N LEU A 312 -2.55 6.06 -17.26
CA LEU A 312 -3.34 7.28 -17.30
C LEU A 312 -2.44 8.50 -17.49
N ASP A 313 -1.32 8.56 -16.76
CA ASP A 313 -0.32 9.61 -16.89
C ASP A 313 0.30 9.65 -18.29
N GLN A 314 0.66 8.48 -18.83
CA GLN A 314 1.19 8.33 -20.18
C GLN A 314 0.17 8.70 -21.25
N PHE A 315 -1.11 8.36 -21.06
CA PHE A 315 -2.20 8.75 -21.94
C PHE A 315 -2.35 10.27 -22.03
N VAL A 316 -2.43 10.92 -20.86
CA VAL A 316 -2.58 12.38 -20.80
C VAL A 316 -1.36 13.09 -21.40
N LEU A 317 -0.14 12.53 -21.19
CA LEU A 317 1.08 13.02 -21.83
C LEU A 317 1.01 12.92 -23.36
N ALA A 318 0.52 11.78 -23.88
CA ALA A 318 0.39 11.56 -25.33
C ALA A 318 -0.64 12.47 -26.01
N LEU A 319 -1.59 13.04 -25.25
CA LEU A 319 -2.53 14.06 -25.73
C LEU A 319 -1.88 15.46 -25.83
N GLY A 320 -0.61 15.60 -25.45
CA GLY A 320 0.12 16.86 -25.56
C GLY A 320 -0.27 17.93 -24.54
N VAL A 321 -0.97 17.56 -23.46
CA VAL A 321 -1.37 18.49 -22.41
C VAL A 321 -0.22 18.82 -21.47
N ASN A 322 -0.23 20.01 -20.90
CA ASN A 322 0.81 20.48 -20.00
C ASN A 322 0.78 19.75 -18.64
N PHE A 323 1.86 19.89 -17.87
CA PHE A 323 2.02 19.25 -16.56
C PHE A 323 0.89 19.59 -15.57
N ALA A 324 0.37 20.82 -15.59
CA ALA A 324 -0.70 21.23 -14.68
C ALA A 324 -2.00 20.44 -14.93
N ILE A 325 -2.41 20.28 -16.19
CA ILE A 325 -3.60 19.49 -16.57
C ILE A 325 -3.38 18.02 -16.19
N ARG A 326 -2.18 17.48 -16.42
CA ARG A 326 -1.83 16.10 -16.03
C ARG A 326 -2.00 15.87 -14.53
N THR A 327 -1.51 16.79 -13.70
CA THR A 327 -1.66 16.73 -12.24
C THR A 327 -3.12 16.83 -11.80
N LEU A 328 -3.93 17.69 -12.45
CA LEU A 328 -5.37 17.78 -12.19
C LEU A 328 -6.11 16.49 -12.53
N VAL A 329 -5.77 15.83 -13.65
CA VAL A 329 -6.36 14.54 -14.04
C VAL A 329 -6.01 13.46 -13.02
N GLN A 330 -4.76 13.39 -12.54
CA GLN A 330 -4.35 12.46 -11.49
C GLN A 330 -5.11 12.73 -10.18
N ALA A 331 -5.23 13.98 -9.75
CA ALA A 331 -5.97 14.37 -8.56
C ALA A 331 -7.47 14.01 -8.69
N ALA A 332 -8.07 14.24 -9.86
CA ALA A 332 -9.45 13.85 -10.13
C ALA A 332 -9.64 12.33 -10.10
N ALA A 333 -8.73 11.55 -10.70
CA ALA A 333 -8.75 10.10 -10.65
C ALA A 333 -8.68 9.57 -9.21
N LEU A 334 -7.83 10.17 -8.37
CA LEU A 334 -7.74 9.86 -6.95
C LEU A 334 -9.05 10.19 -6.23
N ALA A 335 -9.59 11.40 -6.42
CA ALA A 335 -10.83 11.83 -5.76
C ALA A 335 -12.01 10.92 -6.13
N ILE A 336 -12.15 10.57 -7.42
CA ILE A 336 -13.18 9.64 -7.91
C ILE A 336 -12.97 8.25 -7.31
N GLY A 337 -11.74 7.75 -7.29
CA GLY A 337 -11.41 6.46 -6.68
C GLY A 337 -11.81 6.41 -5.21
N VAL A 338 -11.43 7.42 -4.42
CA VAL A 338 -11.83 7.53 -3.01
C VAL A 338 -13.36 7.58 -2.88
N ALA A 339 -14.05 8.39 -3.69
CA ALA A 339 -15.50 8.53 -3.65
C ALA A 339 -16.23 7.21 -3.92
N ILE A 340 -15.77 6.43 -4.92
CA ILE A 340 -16.36 5.12 -5.25
C ILE A 340 -16.35 4.16 -4.05
N TYR A 341 -15.27 4.15 -3.26
CA TYR A 341 -15.07 3.21 -2.16
C TYR A 341 -15.57 3.73 -0.80
N THR A 342 -15.70 5.06 -0.61
CA THR A 342 -16.09 5.63 0.70
C THR A 342 -17.54 6.09 0.75
N VAL A 343 -18.14 6.46 -0.39
CA VAL A 343 -19.51 6.96 -0.44
C VAL A 343 -20.51 5.81 -0.34
N ASP A 344 -21.40 5.88 0.65
CA ASP A 344 -22.56 5.00 0.74
C ASP A 344 -23.65 5.46 -0.24
N TRP A 345 -23.55 4.95 -1.47
CA TRP A 345 -24.47 5.29 -2.56
C TRP A 345 -25.95 4.99 -2.25
N SER A 346 -26.22 4.12 -1.28
CA SER A 346 -27.60 3.84 -0.84
C SER A 346 -28.18 5.05 -0.10
N ARG A 347 -27.39 5.72 0.75
CA ARG A 347 -27.81 6.95 1.45
C ARG A 347 -27.96 8.13 0.51
N VAL A 348 -27.06 8.26 -0.47
CA VAL A 348 -27.15 9.34 -1.48
C VAL A 348 -28.45 9.20 -2.29
N ARG A 349 -28.82 8.00 -2.71
CA ARG A 349 -30.10 7.76 -3.44
C ARG A 349 -31.33 8.08 -2.58
N LEU A 350 -31.26 7.86 -1.27
CA LEU A 350 -32.38 8.20 -0.36
C LEU A 350 -32.50 9.72 -0.13
N ALA A 351 -31.39 10.46 -0.15
CA ALA A 351 -31.37 11.91 0.00
C ALA A 351 -31.82 12.67 -1.26
N LEU A 352 -31.78 12.01 -2.44
CA LEU A 352 -32.18 12.59 -3.74
C LEU A 352 -33.64 12.24 -4.11
N ARG A 353 -34.34 11.46 -3.28
CA ARG A 353 -35.77 11.16 -3.38
C ARG A 353 -36.58 11.97 -2.39
#